data_5a668b06af2b494ed39430be944660e3
#
_entry.id   5a668b06af2b494ed39430be944660e3
#
_cell.length_a   1.000
_cell.length_b   1.000
_cell.length_c   1.000
_cell.angle_alpha   90.00
_cell.angle_beta   90.00
_cell.angle_gamma   90.00
#
_symmetry.space_group_name_H-M   'P 1'
#
loop_
_entity.id
_entity.type
_entity.pdbx_description
1 polymer ?
#
loop_
_entity_poly.entity_id
_entity_poly.type
_entity_poly.pdbx_seq_one_letter_code
_entity_poly.pdbx_strand_id
1 'polypeptide(L)'
;MSVRISATDWAPGGLTGTDLIVFTRALKEAGCDLIDVSTGQTVPHQRPVYGRMYQAPFADWVRNEVGIATMTVGAVTTPDQVNTLLAAGKADLVALARPHLTNPYFTLQAAAWYQHMGQYWPPQYLSGRDQAYRNAARERAEWKELRIKARPASHEVKDAGSVKKAA
;
A
#
# COMPACT_ATOMS: atom_id res chain seq x y z
N MET A 1 0.54 20.03 11.25
CA MET A 1 1.10 20.48 9.93
C MET A 1 1.63 19.26 9.19
N SER A 2 1.41 19.16 7.86
CA SER A 2 2.00 18.10 7.04
C SER A 2 2.97 18.70 6.02
N VAL A 3 4.05 17.98 5.71
CA VAL A 3 5.06 18.39 4.74
C VAL A 3 5.24 17.29 3.69
N ARG A 4 5.16 17.66 2.40
CA ARG A 4 5.52 16.77 1.31
C ARG A 4 6.98 16.93 0.95
N ILE A 5 7.67 15.80 0.81
CA ILE A 5 9.10 15.76 0.49
C ILE A 5 9.38 14.89 -0.72
N SER A 6 10.52 15.11 -1.35
CA SER A 6 11.16 14.17 -2.27
C SER A 6 12.23 13.39 -1.51
N ALA A 7 12.00 12.09 -1.30
CA ALA A 7 12.86 11.26 -0.48
C ALA A 7 14.21 10.94 -1.13
N THR A 8 14.27 11.03 -2.45
CA THR A 8 15.50 10.90 -3.24
C THR A 8 15.31 11.56 -4.60
N ASP A 9 16.37 12.12 -5.14
CA ASP A 9 16.35 12.74 -6.46
C ASP A 9 16.58 11.75 -7.62
N TRP A 10 16.90 10.50 -7.33
CA TRP A 10 17.25 9.48 -8.32
C TRP A 10 18.38 9.92 -9.27
N ALA A 11 19.28 10.75 -8.77
CA ALA A 11 20.39 11.30 -9.52
C ALA A 11 21.66 11.37 -8.67
N PRO A 12 22.86 11.17 -9.25
CA PRO A 12 24.12 11.32 -8.53
C PRO A 12 24.26 12.74 -7.96
N GLY A 13 24.69 12.84 -6.70
CA GLY A 13 24.85 14.11 -6.00
C GLY A 13 23.55 14.74 -5.49
N GLY A 14 22.40 14.10 -5.71
CA GLY A 14 21.12 14.51 -5.15
C GLY A 14 20.85 13.90 -3.77
N LEU A 15 19.65 14.18 -3.24
CA LEU A 15 19.20 13.66 -1.94
C LEU A 15 19.22 12.12 -1.92
N THR A 16 19.77 11.60 -0.83
CA THR A 16 19.86 10.16 -0.54
C THR A 16 18.89 9.77 0.58
N GLY A 17 18.74 8.47 0.78
CA GLY A 17 17.94 7.97 1.90
C GLY A 17 18.50 8.36 3.28
N THR A 18 19.81 8.56 3.41
CA THR A 18 20.41 9.05 4.66
C THR A 18 20.01 10.50 4.93
N ASP A 19 20.07 11.36 3.91
CA ASP A 19 19.62 12.74 4.00
C ASP A 19 18.14 12.84 4.35
N LEU A 20 17.33 11.93 3.80
CA LEU A 20 15.91 11.80 4.12
C LEU A 20 15.67 11.65 5.62
N ILE A 21 16.37 10.75 6.29
CA ILE A 21 16.18 10.50 7.73
C ILE A 21 16.61 11.72 8.57
N VAL A 22 17.72 12.35 8.23
CA VAL A 22 18.18 13.56 8.92
C VAL A 22 17.16 14.69 8.75
N PHE A 23 16.70 14.92 7.53
CA PHE A 23 15.75 15.97 7.21
C PHE A 23 14.38 15.76 7.88
N THR A 24 13.85 14.54 7.81
CA THR A 24 12.53 14.24 8.41
C THR A 24 12.56 14.27 9.93
N ARG A 25 13.71 13.96 10.55
CA ARG A 25 13.90 14.13 12.01
C ARG A 25 13.85 15.60 12.39
N ALA A 26 14.53 16.46 11.66
CA ALA A 26 14.48 17.92 11.89
C ALA A 26 13.06 18.48 11.70
N LEU A 27 12.31 18.00 10.71
CA LEU A 27 10.90 18.39 10.53
C LEU A 27 10.03 17.97 11.71
N LYS A 28 10.21 16.75 12.23
CA LYS A 28 9.50 16.27 13.42
C LYS A 28 9.81 17.15 14.64
N GLU A 29 11.07 17.47 14.89
CA GLU A 29 11.51 18.34 15.98
C GLU A 29 10.94 19.77 15.85
N ALA A 30 10.76 20.24 14.60
CA ALA A 30 10.10 21.51 14.29
C ALA A 30 8.56 21.47 14.41
N GLY A 31 7.96 20.35 14.85
CA GLY A 31 6.52 20.23 15.08
C GLY A 31 5.72 19.77 13.86
N CYS A 32 6.33 19.09 12.90
CA CYS A 32 5.60 18.44 11.83
C CYS A 32 4.87 17.18 12.33
N ASP A 33 3.59 17.01 11.96
CA ASP A 33 2.76 15.88 12.40
C ASP A 33 2.79 14.70 11.42
N LEU A 34 3.01 14.97 10.12
CA LEU A 34 2.94 13.97 9.06
C LEU A 34 3.87 14.32 7.90
N ILE A 35 4.57 13.33 7.38
CA ILE A 35 5.38 13.43 6.17
C ILE A 35 4.69 12.74 5.00
N ASP A 36 4.38 13.48 3.94
CA ASP A 36 3.93 12.94 2.66
C ASP A 36 5.16 12.63 1.79
N VAL A 37 5.45 11.34 1.62
CA VAL A 37 6.69 10.85 1.04
C VAL A 37 6.51 10.54 -0.44
N SER A 38 7.12 11.38 -1.29
CA SER A 38 7.28 11.12 -2.72
C SER A 38 8.76 11.05 -3.10
N THR A 39 9.09 10.88 -4.38
CA THR A 39 10.47 10.82 -4.88
C THR A 39 10.61 11.48 -6.25
N GLY A 40 11.78 11.99 -6.54
CA GLY A 40 12.16 12.49 -7.85
C GLY A 40 11.46 13.80 -8.24
N GLN A 41 11.44 14.06 -9.55
CA GLN A 41 10.90 15.26 -10.20
C GLN A 41 11.68 16.56 -9.88
N THR A 42 12.89 16.42 -9.32
CA THR A 42 13.75 17.55 -8.96
C THR A 42 14.67 17.95 -10.12
N VAL A 43 15.17 16.95 -10.86
CA VAL A 43 16.13 17.16 -11.97
C VAL A 43 15.71 16.37 -13.21
N PRO A 44 15.96 16.90 -14.44
CA PRO A 44 15.50 16.27 -15.67
C PRO A 44 16.25 14.96 -15.99
N HIS A 45 17.45 14.77 -15.48
CA HIS A 45 18.28 13.59 -15.72
C HIS A 45 18.12 12.49 -14.68
N GLN A 46 17.09 12.58 -13.81
CA GLN A 46 16.76 11.55 -12.84
C GLN A 46 16.51 10.19 -13.51
N ARG A 47 16.84 9.10 -12.80
CA ARG A 47 16.62 7.72 -13.25
C ARG A 47 15.87 6.91 -12.20
N PRO A 48 14.56 7.15 -12.00
CA PRO A 48 13.77 6.43 -11.02
C PRO A 48 13.63 4.95 -11.38
N VAL A 49 13.70 4.09 -10.37
CA VAL A 49 13.35 2.68 -10.52
C VAL A 49 11.85 2.53 -10.26
N TYR A 50 11.08 2.53 -11.34
CA TYR A 50 9.64 2.39 -11.25
C TYR A 50 9.20 0.95 -10.96
N GLY A 51 8.09 0.81 -10.24
CA GLY A 51 7.45 -0.46 -9.92
C GLY A 51 6.20 -0.23 -9.08
N ARG A 52 5.47 -1.28 -8.77
CA ARG A 52 4.31 -1.17 -7.87
C ARG A 52 4.77 -0.67 -6.50
N MET A 53 4.10 0.36 -5.98
CA MET A 53 4.36 0.93 -4.65
C MET A 53 5.83 1.37 -4.46
N TYR A 54 6.50 1.80 -5.55
CA TYR A 54 7.96 2.03 -5.57
C TYR A 54 8.45 3.10 -4.57
N GLN A 55 7.56 3.97 -4.09
CA GLN A 55 7.91 4.97 -3.08
C GLN A 55 7.61 4.53 -1.63
N ALA A 56 6.84 3.45 -1.46
CA ALA A 56 6.48 2.95 -0.13
C ALA A 56 7.68 2.57 0.77
N PRO A 57 8.80 2.03 0.26
CA PRO A 57 9.97 1.78 1.10
C PRO A 57 10.53 3.01 1.79
N PHE A 58 10.42 4.19 1.18
CA PHE A 58 10.89 5.45 1.78
C PHE A 58 9.94 5.91 2.89
N ALA A 59 8.64 5.76 2.71
CA ALA A 59 7.65 6.06 3.75
C ALA A 59 7.81 5.11 4.96
N ASP A 60 7.99 3.82 4.69
CA ASP A 60 8.27 2.79 5.67
C ASP A 60 9.53 3.15 6.51
N TRP A 61 10.58 3.55 5.84
CA TRP A 61 11.83 3.94 6.48
C TRP A 61 11.66 5.16 7.39
N VAL A 62 11.07 6.25 6.88
CA VAL A 62 10.78 7.45 7.69
C VAL A 62 9.89 7.10 8.90
N ARG A 63 8.84 6.33 8.68
CA ARG A 63 7.91 5.93 9.73
C ARG A 63 8.60 5.18 10.86
N ASN A 64 9.41 4.21 10.53
CA ASN A 64 10.01 3.31 11.50
C ASN A 64 11.32 3.84 12.12
N GLU A 65 12.13 4.62 11.38
CA GLU A 65 13.38 5.17 11.90
C GLU A 65 13.18 6.50 12.64
N VAL A 66 12.25 7.33 12.17
CA VAL A 66 12.00 8.66 12.78
C VAL A 66 10.81 8.61 13.75
N GLY A 67 9.89 7.67 13.56
CA GLY A 67 8.71 7.53 14.40
C GLY A 67 7.73 8.70 14.22
N ILE A 68 7.54 9.17 12.99
CA ILE A 68 6.55 10.18 12.60
C ILE A 68 5.53 9.55 11.66
N ALA A 69 4.28 10.01 11.72
CA ALA A 69 3.25 9.53 10.80
C ALA A 69 3.64 9.83 9.35
N THR A 70 3.37 8.88 8.46
CA THR A 70 3.71 9.01 7.03
C THR A 70 2.52 8.76 6.13
N MET A 71 2.52 9.45 4.99
CA MET A 71 1.67 9.17 3.86
C MET A 71 2.53 8.75 2.68
N THR A 72 2.22 7.61 2.07
CA THR A 72 2.90 7.14 0.86
C THR A 72 2.07 7.37 -0.39
N VAL A 73 2.74 7.48 -1.53
CA VAL A 73 2.13 7.65 -2.85
C VAL A 73 2.97 6.89 -3.88
N GLY A 74 2.45 6.68 -5.08
CA GLY A 74 3.20 6.20 -6.23
C GLY A 74 2.95 4.74 -6.58
N ALA A 75 2.32 4.53 -7.74
CA ALA A 75 1.95 3.24 -8.32
C ALA A 75 1.19 2.30 -7.36
N VAL A 76 0.39 2.86 -6.47
CA VAL A 76 -0.66 2.18 -5.71
C VAL A 76 -1.93 2.24 -6.56
N THR A 77 -2.45 1.11 -6.97
CA THR A 77 -3.53 1.03 -7.98
C THR A 77 -4.74 0.23 -7.55
N THR A 78 -4.64 -0.53 -6.46
CA THR A 78 -5.74 -1.38 -5.97
C THR A 78 -5.99 -1.17 -4.47
N PRO A 79 -7.23 -1.42 -4.00
CA PRO A 79 -7.54 -1.38 -2.57
C PRO A 79 -6.71 -2.36 -1.73
N ASP A 80 -6.36 -3.53 -2.29
CA ASP A 80 -5.52 -4.53 -1.60
C ASP A 80 -4.11 -4.01 -1.35
N GLN A 81 -3.53 -3.26 -2.29
CA GLN A 81 -2.23 -2.61 -2.10
C GLN A 81 -2.29 -1.57 -0.99
N VAL A 82 -3.35 -0.73 -0.97
CA VAL A 82 -3.58 0.23 0.12
C VAL A 82 -3.64 -0.49 1.46
N ASN A 83 -4.50 -1.51 1.57
CA ASN A 83 -4.67 -2.27 2.81
C ASN A 83 -3.37 -2.97 3.24
N THR A 84 -2.60 -3.52 2.30
CA THR A 84 -1.31 -4.16 2.59
C THR A 84 -0.31 -3.17 3.18
N LEU A 85 -0.20 -1.97 2.61
CA LEU A 85 0.72 -0.93 3.10
C LEU A 85 0.37 -0.50 4.54
N LEU A 86 -0.93 -0.28 4.81
CA LEU A 86 -1.40 0.13 6.13
C LEU A 86 -1.27 -1.00 7.15
N ALA A 87 -1.73 -2.20 6.83
CA ALA A 87 -1.71 -3.35 7.72
C ALA A 87 -0.27 -3.83 8.05
N ALA A 88 0.67 -3.68 7.11
CA ALA A 88 2.07 -3.99 7.33
C ALA A 88 2.86 -2.87 8.05
N GLY A 89 2.20 -1.78 8.45
CA GLY A 89 2.83 -0.65 9.14
C GLY A 89 3.84 0.12 8.29
N LYS A 90 3.69 0.10 6.97
CA LYS A 90 4.62 0.77 6.05
C LYS A 90 4.30 2.24 5.82
N ALA A 91 3.09 2.64 6.12
CA ALA A 91 2.62 4.02 6.13
C ALA A 91 1.34 4.11 6.97
N ASP A 92 0.96 5.32 7.38
CA ASP A 92 -0.29 5.58 8.10
C ASP A 92 -1.41 6.00 7.16
N LEU A 93 -1.05 6.62 6.04
CA LEU A 93 -1.97 7.04 4.98
C LEU A 93 -1.42 6.68 3.59
N VAL A 94 -2.32 6.57 2.62
CA VAL A 94 -1.96 6.35 1.22
C VAL A 94 -2.64 7.39 0.34
N ALA A 95 -1.85 8.16 -0.41
CA ALA A 95 -2.35 9.11 -1.39
C ALA A 95 -2.53 8.45 -2.76
N LEU A 96 -3.67 8.68 -3.38
CA LEU A 96 -4.02 8.16 -4.70
C LEU A 96 -4.36 9.33 -5.64
N ALA A 97 -3.75 9.36 -6.83
CA ALA A 97 -4.07 10.34 -7.86
C ALA A 97 -4.71 9.65 -9.08
N ARG A 98 -3.91 9.05 -9.95
CA ARG A 98 -4.38 8.41 -11.19
C ARG A 98 -5.48 7.36 -11.00
N PRO A 99 -5.51 6.53 -9.94
CA PRO A 99 -6.63 5.64 -9.68
C PRO A 99 -7.98 6.36 -9.58
N HIS A 100 -8.02 7.53 -8.93
CA HIS A 100 -9.24 8.35 -8.86
C HIS A 100 -9.60 9.06 -10.17
N LEU A 101 -8.62 9.31 -11.06
CA LEU A 101 -8.90 9.87 -12.39
C LEU A 101 -9.55 8.82 -13.31
N THR A 102 -9.15 7.57 -13.19
CA THR A 102 -9.71 6.46 -13.99
C THR A 102 -10.95 5.85 -13.36
N ASN A 103 -11.10 5.94 -12.05
CA ASN A 103 -12.25 5.46 -11.28
C ASN A 103 -12.57 6.44 -10.14
N PRO A 104 -13.44 7.44 -10.37
CA PRO A 104 -13.82 8.41 -9.35
C PRO A 104 -14.45 7.78 -8.11
N TYR A 105 -15.01 6.59 -8.23
CA TYR A 105 -15.66 5.83 -7.15
C TYR A 105 -14.74 4.84 -6.45
N PHE A 106 -13.43 4.90 -6.69
CA PHE A 106 -12.44 3.97 -6.14
C PHE A 106 -12.64 3.72 -4.63
N THR A 107 -12.76 4.78 -3.85
CA THR A 107 -12.92 4.67 -2.39
C THR A 107 -14.26 4.03 -2.00
N LEU A 108 -15.36 4.37 -2.68
CA LEU A 108 -16.67 3.77 -2.43
C LEU A 108 -16.69 2.29 -2.78
N GLN A 109 -16.06 1.90 -3.89
CA GLN A 109 -15.91 0.51 -4.30
C GLN A 109 -14.99 -0.27 -3.34
N ALA A 110 -13.90 0.34 -2.88
CA ALA A 110 -13.03 -0.25 -1.87
C ALA A 110 -13.79 -0.50 -0.55
N ALA A 111 -14.57 0.46 -0.09
CA ALA A 111 -15.41 0.32 1.10
C ALA A 111 -16.42 -0.83 0.95
N ALA A 112 -17.09 -0.92 -0.20
CA ALA A 112 -18.00 -2.01 -0.50
C ALA A 112 -17.28 -3.37 -0.53
N TRP A 113 -16.11 -3.44 -1.17
CA TRP A 113 -15.29 -4.64 -1.22
C TRP A 113 -14.89 -5.15 0.17
N TYR A 114 -14.45 -4.27 1.05
CA TYR A 114 -14.07 -4.62 2.42
C TYR A 114 -15.25 -4.64 3.41
N GLN A 115 -16.48 -4.40 2.93
CA GLN A 115 -17.69 -4.33 3.77
C GLN A 115 -17.59 -3.26 4.88
N HIS A 116 -16.89 -2.15 4.60
CA HIS A 116 -16.74 -1.04 5.52
C HIS A 116 -17.99 -0.14 5.49
N MET A 117 -18.96 -0.40 6.36
CA MET A 117 -20.26 0.29 6.38
C MET A 117 -20.19 1.75 6.81
N GLY A 118 -19.10 2.17 7.47
CA GLY A 118 -18.89 3.55 7.95
C GLY A 118 -18.49 4.56 6.87
N GLN A 119 -18.27 4.12 5.62
CA GLN A 119 -17.95 5.02 4.52
C GLN A 119 -19.12 5.96 4.21
N TYR A 120 -18.85 7.27 4.19
CA TYR A 120 -19.83 8.26 3.71
C TYR A 120 -20.08 8.09 2.21
N TRP A 121 -21.35 8.03 1.84
CA TRP A 121 -21.81 8.01 0.46
C TRP A 121 -22.53 9.33 0.16
N PRO A 122 -22.16 10.07 -0.88
CA PRO A 122 -22.91 11.25 -1.28
C PRO A 122 -24.39 10.92 -1.57
N PRO A 123 -25.34 11.82 -1.23
CA PRO A 123 -26.77 11.53 -1.34
C PRO A 123 -27.22 11.03 -2.71
N GLN A 124 -26.63 11.54 -3.78
CA GLN A 124 -26.95 11.15 -5.16
C GLN A 124 -26.55 9.70 -5.51
N TYR A 125 -25.72 9.04 -4.69
CA TYR A 125 -25.26 7.67 -4.91
C TYR A 125 -25.87 6.67 -3.92
N LEU A 126 -26.68 7.11 -2.96
CA LEU A 126 -27.24 6.23 -1.93
C LEU A 126 -28.10 5.10 -2.50
N SER A 127 -28.83 5.34 -3.61
CA SER A 127 -29.63 4.30 -4.27
C SER A 127 -28.82 3.10 -4.76
N GLY A 128 -27.53 3.30 -5.07
CA GLY A 128 -26.62 2.25 -5.51
C GLY A 128 -25.81 1.59 -4.39
N ARG A 129 -25.77 2.19 -3.19
CA ARG A 129 -24.91 1.75 -2.09
C ARG A 129 -25.15 0.29 -1.71
N ASP A 130 -26.37 -0.06 -1.34
CA ASP A 130 -26.71 -1.39 -0.82
C ASP A 130 -26.48 -2.47 -1.88
N GLN A 131 -26.72 -2.15 -3.15
CA GLN A 131 -26.40 -3.05 -4.25
C GLN A 131 -24.89 -3.26 -4.41
N ALA A 132 -24.09 -2.20 -4.29
CA ALA A 132 -22.63 -2.28 -4.36
C ALA A 132 -22.07 -3.21 -3.27
N TYR A 133 -22.54 -3.07 -2.04
CA TYR A 133 -22.12 -3.95 -0.93
C TYR A 133 -22.54 -5.40 -1.14
N ARG A 134 -23.78 -5.67 -1.59
CA ARG A 134 -24.23 -7.02 -1.89
C ARG A 134 -23.44 -7.68 -3.03
N ASN A 135 -23.19 -6.94 -4.10
CA ASN A 135 -22.42 -7.44 -5.24
C ASN A 135 -20.97 -7.76 -4.82
N ALA A 136 -20.32 -6.87 -4.09
CA ALA A 136 -18.97 -7.09 -3.59
C ALA A 136 -18.89 -8.29 -2.62
N ALA A 137 -19.88 -8.47 -1.75
CA ALA A 137 -19.93 -9.61 -0.85
C ALA A 137 -20.05 -10.94 -1.62
N ARG A 138 -20.91 -10.98 -2.66
CA ARG A 138 -21.07 -12.15 -3.53
C ARG A 138 -19.77 -12.47 -4.28
N GLU A 139 -19.16 -11.48 -4.91
CA GLU A 139 -17.91 -11.66 -5.65
C GLU A 139 -16.78 -12.16 -4.74
N ARG A 140 -16.65 -11.62 -3.52
CA ARG A 140 -15.68 -12.12 -2.55
C ARG A 140 -15.93 -13.57 -2.13
N ALA A 141 -17.17 -13.98 -2.01
CA ALA A 141 -17.52 -15.37 -1.70
C ALA A 141 -17.10 -16.31 -2.84
N GLU A 142 -17.41 -15.94 -4.09
CA GLU A 142 -16.99 -16.67 -5.28
C GLU A 142 -15.44 -16.80 -5.38
N TRP A 143 -14.72 -15.70 -5.16
CA TRP A 143 -13.25 -15.71 -5.11
C TRP A 143 -12.70 -16.63 -4.02
N LYS A 144 -13.32 -16.63 -2.85
CA LYS A 144 -12.94 -17.53 -1.75
C LYS A 144 -13.10 -18.99 -2.12
N GLU A 145 -14.21 -19.35 -2.74
CA GLU A 145 -14.45 -20.72 -3.22
C GLU A 145 -13.43 -21.14 -4.30
N LEU A 146 -13.16 -20.27 -5.26
CA LEU A 146 -12.17 -20.54 -6.30
C LEU A 146 -10.77 -20.77 -5.71
N ARG A 147 -10.38 -19.97 -4.72
CA ARG A 147 -9.09 -20.15 -4.02
C ARG A 147 -9.01 -21.47 -3.25
N ILE A 148 -10.12 -21.90 -2.65
CA ILE A 148 -10.19 -23.19 -1.95
C ILE A 148 -10.05 -24.32 -2.96
N LYS A 149 -10.77 -24.28 -4.08
CA LYS A 149 -10.72 -25.28 -5.14
C LYS A 149 -9.37 -25.35 -5.84
N ALA A 150 -8.67 -24.22 -5.99
CA ALA A 150 -7.35 -24.14 -6.60
C ALA A 150 -6.20 -24.53 -5.66
N ARG A 151 -6.49 -24.76 -4.39
CA ARG A 151 -5.46 -25.20 -3.44
C ARG A 151 -5.04 -26.62 -3.78
N PRO A 152 -3.75 -26.92 -4.10
CA PRO A 152 -3.32 -28.27 -4.34
C PRO A 152 -3.66 -29.13 -3.11
N ALA A 153 -4.17 -30.33 -3.34
CA ALA A 153 -4.34 -31.31 -2.28
C ALA A 153 -3.01 -31.42 -1.53
N SER A 154 -3.04 -31.33 -0.20
CA SER A 154 -1.85 -31.49 0.61
C SER A 154 -1.19 -32.80 0.14
N HIS A 155 0.01 -32.71 -0.44
CA HIS A 155 0.82 -33.90 -0.64
C HIS A 155 1.05 -34.47 0.76
N GLU A 156 0.41 -35.60 1.05
CA GLU A 156 0.88 -36.47 2.11
C GLU A 156 2.39 -36.71 1.82
N VAL A 157 3.25 -36.12 2.62
CA VAL A 157 4.64 -36.50 2.65
C VAL A 157 4.63 -37.95 3.16
N LYS A 158 4.58 -38.89 2.23
CA LYS A 158 4.84 -40.29 2.56
C LYS A 158 6.28 -40.31 3.11
N ASP A 159 6.40 -40.47 4.41
CA ASP A 159 7.65 -40.72 5.05
C ASP A 159 8.39 -41.80 4.21
N ALA A 160 9.45 -41.37 3.55
CA ALA A 160 10.38 -42.26 2.90
C ALA A 160 11.06 -43.08 4.02
N GLY A 161 10.40 -44.19 4.31
CA GLY A 161 10.79 -45.09 5.37
C GLY A 161 12.24 -45.54 5.28
N SER A 162 12.85 -45.55 6.40
CA SER A 162 13.92 -46.44 6.88
C SER A 162 14.85 -46.97 5.80
N VAL A 163 15.98 -46.32 5.61
CA VAL A 163 17.18 -46.97 5.10
C VAL A 163 17.61 -47.98 6.16
N LYS A 164 17.32 -49.28 5.91
CA LYS A 164 17.88 -50.38 6.65
C LYS A 164 19.41 -50.33 6.53
N LYS A 165 20.11 -50.11 7.64
CA LYS A 165 21.53 -50.42 7.76
C LYS A 165 21.66 -51.92 7.59
N ALA A 166 22.30 -52.34 6.50
CA ALA A 166 22.86 -53.70 6.38
C ALA A 166 24.27 -53.68 6.94
N ALA A 167 24.55 -54.70 7.76
CA ALA A 167 25.81 -54.97 8.42
C ALA A 167 26.91 -55.30 7.42
#